data_68dcd1bbfcbf4310d8419b91197f925c
#
_entry.id   68dcd1bbfcbf4310d8419b91197f925c
#
_cell.length_a   1.000
_cell.length_b   1.000
_cell.length_c   1.000
_cell.angle_alpha   90.00
_cell.angle_beta   90.00
_cell.angle_gamma   90.00
#
_symmetry.space_group_name_H-M   'P 1'
#
loop_
_entity.id
_entity.type
_entity.pdbx_description
1 polymer ?
#
loop_
_entity_poly.entity_id
_entity_poly.type
_entity_poly.pdbx_seq_one_letter_code
_entity_poly.pdbx_strand_id
1 'polypeptide(L)'
;VDGNYAYVTLKGGGFCGNTESGLYVIDISNLKNPELKVIYPMNGPNGLGIKGDTLFICDGEAGLKVYNKSDAPNISLINTFEDIIAYDVIPLTSSLLMIGDRILYQYEYIDNDIRLLSTFEL
;
A
#
# COMPACT_ATOMS: atom_id res chain seq x y z
N VAL A 1 -3.96 -2.98 -9.85
CA VAL A 1 -4.71 -2.21 -10.86
C VAL A 1 -6.11 -1.95 -10.33
N ASP A 2 -6.55 -0.74 -10.49
CA ASP A 2 -7.91 -0.35 -10.13
C ASP A 2 -8.43 0.68 -11.14
N GLY A 3 -9.48 0.31 -11.91
CA GLY A 3 -10.01 1.14 -12.97
C GLY A 3 -8.94 1.46 -14.01
N ASN A 4 -8.71 2.75 -14.26
CA ASN A 4 -7.76 3.22 -15.26
C ASN A 4 -6.35 3.45 -14.71
N TYR A 5 -6.09 3.08 -13.44
CA TYR A 5 -4.80 3.34 -12.80
C TYR A 5 -4.15 2.08 -12.29
N ALA A 6 -2.84 2.00 -12.49
CA ALA A 6 -1.99 1.01 -11.83
C ALA A 6 -1.25 1.68 -10.67
N TYR A 7 -1.24 1.01 -9.54
CA TYR A 7 -0.53 1.45 -8.34
C TYR A 7 0.66 0.53 -8.14
N VAL A 8 1.87 1.07 -8.22
CA VAL A 8 3.10 0.29 -8.20
C VAL A 8 4.01 0.81 -7.10
N THR A 9 4.41 -0.07 -6.19
CA THR A 9 5.40 0.27 -5.18
C THR A 9 6.79 -0.11 -5.68
N LEU A 10 7.73 0.84 -5.56
CA LEU A 10 9.13 0.61 -5.94
C LEU A 10 10.04 1.04 -4.81
N LYS A 11 11.06 0.21 -4.55
CA LYS A 11 12.17 0.57 -3.67
C LYS A 11 13.34 1.00 -4.53
N GLY A 12 13.85 2.20 -4.28
CA GLY A 12 15.02 2.70 -4.97
C GLY A 12 16.32 2.14 -4.39
N GLY A 13 17.44 2.50 -5.00
CA GLY A 13 18.76 2.18 -4.49
C GLY A 13 19.32 0.81 -4.83
N GLY A 14 18.69 0.05 -5.72
CA GLY A 14 19.20 -1.22 -6.21
C GLY A 14 20.22 -1.05 -7.34
N PHE A 15 20.48 -2.14 -8.09
CA PHE A 15 21.41 -2.12 -9.22
C PHE A 15 21.02 -1.13 -10.32
N CYS A 16 19.74 -0.80 -10.42
CA CYS A 16 19.26 0.18 -11.40
C CYS A 16 19.41 1.63 -10.91
N GLY A 17 19.88 1.86 -9.73
CA GLY A 17 20.55 3.04 -9.20
C GLY A 17 19.73 4.29 -8.95
N ASN A 18 18.77 4.66 -9.78
CA ASN A 18 18.17 6.00 -9.78
C ASN A 18 16.67 6.02 -9.58
N THR A 19 16.07 4.91 -9.15
CA THR A 19 14.63 4.86 -8.90
C THR A 19 14.32 5.43 -7.52
N GLU A 20 13.44 6.40 -7.46
CA GLU A 20 12.94 6.93 -6.20
C GLU A 20 12.03 5.91 -5.52
N SER A 21 12.23 5.67 -4.21
CA SER A 21 11.32 4.83 -3.42
C SER A 21 9.96 5.50 -3.29
N GLY A 22 8.92 4.79 -3.62
CA GLY A 22 7.59 5.37 -3.50
C GLY A 22 6.48 4.58 -4.16
N LEU A 23 5.31 5.18 -4.15
CA LEU A 23 4.14 4.72 -4.87
C LEU A 23 4.04 5.49 -6.18
N TYR A 24 4.01 4.74 -7.27
CA TYR A 24 3.88 5.27 -8.62
C TYR A 24 2.45 5.04 -9.10
N VAL A 25 1.75 6.10 -9.47
CA VAL A 25 0.40 6.03 -10.02
C VAL A 25 0.49 6.24 -11.52
N ILE A 26 0.08 5.23 -12.27
CA ILE A 26 0.26 5.17 -13.71
C ILE A 26 -1.12 5.08 -14.36
N ASP A 27 -1.39 5.97 -15.31
CA ASP A 27 -2.59 5.90 -16.13
C ASP A 27 -2.41 4.82 -17.18
N ILE A 28 -3.29 3.81 -17.15
CA ILE A 28 -3.29 2.69 -18.07
C ILE A 28 -4.55 2.65 -18.95
N SER A 29 -5.27 3.76 -19.05
CA SER A 29 -6.46 3.82 -19.91
C SER A 29 -6.14 3.51 -21.37
N ASN A 30 -4.94 3.87 -21.84
CA ASN A 30 -4.40 3.42 -23.10
C ASN A 30 -3.28 2.42 -22.82
N LEU A 31 -3.57 1.13 -22.99
CA LEU A 31 -2.61 0.05 -22.68
C LEU A 31 -1.34 0.09 -23.53
N LYS A 32 -1.39 0.70 -24.71
CA LYS A 32 -0.22 0.83 -25.58
C LYS A 32 0.66 2.02 -25.21
N ASN A 33 0.16 2.94 -24.37
CA ASN A 33 0.87 4.15 -24.01
C ASN A 33 0.56 4.53 -22.55
N PRO A 34 1.04 3.76 -21.58
CA PRO A 34 0.86 4.10 -20.18
C PRO A 34 1.59 5.37 -19.81
N GLU A 35 1.00 6.18 -18.94
CA GLU A 35 1.56 7.45 -18.50
C GLU A 35 1.72 7.50 -16.98
N LEU A 36 2.92 7.82 -16.52
CA LEU A 36 3.16 8.12 -15.12
C LEU A 36 2.48 9.44 -14.76
N LYS A 37 1.57 9.42 -13.77
CA LYS A 37 0.85 10.62 -13.34
C LYS A 37 1.47 11.27 -12.12
N VAL A 38 1.82 10.50 -11.12
CA VAL A 38 2.35 11.03 -9.87
C VAL A 38 3.18 9.98 -9.14
N ILE A 39 4.19 10.45 -8.40
CA ILE A 39 4.99 9.64 -7.50
C ILE A 39 4.78 10.18 -6.09
N TYR A 40 4.39 9.29 -5.18
CA TYR A 40 4.32 9.60 -3.75
C TYR A 40 5.55 9.02 -3.06
N PRO A 41 6.53 9.85 -2.67
CA PRO A 41 7.75 9.35 -2.02
C PRO A 41 7.45 8.59 -0.73
N MET A 42 8.14 7.48 -0.54
CA MET A 42 7.98 6.62 0.64
C MET A 42 9.33 6.11 1.10
N ASN A 43 9.36 5.53 2.30
CA ASN A 43 10.60 5.07 2.90
C ASN A 43 11.15 3.80 2.23
N GLY A 44 10.29 2.82 2.05
CA GLY A 44 10.65 1.55 1.42
C GLY A 44 9.41 0.68 1.26
N PRO A 45 8.50 1.05 0.34
CA PRO A 45 7.22 0.39 0.26
C PRO A 45 7.36 -1.03 -0.27
N ASN A 46 6.59 -1.94 0.32
CA ASN A 46 6.49 -3.34 -0.08
C ASN A 46 5.11 -3.60 -0.69
N GLY A 47 4.34 -4.52 -0.10
CA GLY A 47 3.02 -4.86 -0.60
C GLY A 47 1.99 -3.76 -0.42
N LEU A 48 0.99 -3.81 -1.26
CA LEU A 48 -0.16 -2.93 -1.18
C LEU A 48 -1.45 -3.72 -1.44
N GLY A 49 -2.57 -3.19 -0.97
CA GLY A 49 -3.88 -3.76 -1.22
C GLY A 49 -4.93 -2.67 -1.35
N ILE A 50 -5.99 -2.96 -2.10
CA ILE A 50 -7.07 -2.02 -2.38
C ILE A 50 -8.40 -2.63 -1.96
N LYS A 51 -9.21 -1.82 -1.28
CA LYS A 51 -10.60 -2.13 -1.01
C LYS A 51 -11.45 -0.88 -1.20
N GLY A 52 -12.30 -0.87 -2.23
CA GLY A 52 -13.09 0.31 -2.57
C GLY A 52 -12.21 1.51 -2.85
N ASP A 53 -12.44 2.61 -2.16
CA ASP A 53 -11.65 3.83 -2.28
C ASP A 53 -10.45 3.89 -1.34
N THR A 54 -10.15 2.80 -0.65
CA THR A 54 -9.08 2.74 0.33
C THR A 54 -7.89 1.94 -0.22
N LEU A 55 -6.71 2.53 -0.10
CA LEU A 55 -5.44 1.92 -0.48
C LEU A 55 -4.58 1.74 0.76
N PHE A 56 -4.10 0.52 0.96
CA PHE A 56 -3.22 0.17 2.07
C PHE A 56 -1.82 -0.11 1.53
N ILE A 57 -0.81 0.49 2.14
CA ILE A 57 0.58 0.31 1.73
C ILE A 57 1.45 -0.03 2.94
N CYS A 58 2.18 -1.13 2.85
CA CYS A 58 3.21 -1.48 3.81
C CYS A 58 4.50 -0.74 3.46
N ASP A 59 4.81 0.33 4.18
CA ASP A 59 5.95 1.19 3.88
C ASP A 59 7.14 0.91 4.80
N GLY A 60 7.58 -0.35 4.83
CA GLY A 60 8.74 -0.78 5.60
C GLY A 60 8.66 -0.34 7.06
N GLU A 61 9.72 0.26 7.55
CA GLU A 61 9.78 0.73 8.94
C GLU A 61 8.89 1.96 9.22
N ALA A 62 8.39 2.61 8.17
CA ALA A 62 7.44 3.71 8.35
C ALA A 62 6.03 3.23 8.70
N GLY A 63 5.76 1.94 8.60
CA GLY A 63 4.51 1.34 9.04
C GLY A 63 3.47 1.15 7.94
N LEU A 64 2.25 0.88 8.36
CA LEU A 64 1.10 0.75 7.45
C LEU A 64 0.51 2.13 7.18
N LYS A 65 0.46 2.50 5.91
CA LYS A 65 -0.15 3.75 5.45
C LYS A 65 -1.47 3.47 4.77
N VAL A 66 -2.47 4.28 5.09
CA VAL A 66 -3.82 4.15 4.56
C VAL A 66 -4.19 5.43 3.82
N TYR A 67 -4.58 5.30 2.57
CA TYR A 67 -4.92 6.41 1.68
C TYR A 67 -6.34 6.32 1.16
N ASN A 68 -6.95 7.47 0.92
CA ASN A 68 -8.16 7.59 0.12
C ASN A 68 -7.76 7.86 -1.34
N LYS A 69 -8.25 7.03 -2.26
CA LYS A 69 -7.96 7.15 -3.70
C LYS A 69 -9.18 7.53 -4.53
N SER A 70 -10.23 8.04 -3.91
CA SER A 70 -11.47 8.40 -4.64
C SER A 70 -11.25 9.48 -5.68
N ASP A 71 -10.21 10.31 -5.52
CA ASP A 71 -9.85 11.38 -6.46
C ASP A 71 -8.60 11.01 -7.27
N ALA A 72 -8.44 9.73 -7.64
CA ALA A 72 -7.29 9.28 -8.41
C ALA A 72 -7.11 10.10 -9.70
N PRO A 73 -5.86 10.40 -10.12
CA PRO A 73 -4.59 9.90 -9.60
C PRO A 73 -4.11 10.55 -8.29
N ASN A 74 -4.85 11.52 -7.77
CA ASN A 74 -4.53 12.16 -6.51
C ASN A 74 -5.06 11.32 -5.36
N ILE A 75 -4.18 11.00 -4.41
CA ILE A 75 -4.54 10.26 -3.21
C ILE A 75 -4.22 11.09 -1.98
N SER A 76 -4.97 10.87 -0.91
CA SER A 76 -4.77 11.58 0.35
C SER A 76 -4.57 10.61 1.49
N LEU A 77 -3.57 10.90 2.34
CA LEU A 77 -3.28 10.09 3.51
C LEU A 77 -4.40 10.21 4.54
N ILE A 78 -4.99 9.09 4.92
CA ILE A 78 -5.99 9.02 5.98
C ILE A 78 -5.32 8.81 7.33
N ASN A 79 -4.40 7.83 7.39
CA ASN A 79 -3.78 7.43 8.65
C ASN A 79 -2.45 6.70 8.39
N THR A 80 -1.61 6.70 9.43
CA THR A 80 -0.36 5.91 9.45
C THR A 80 -0.31 5.16 10.77
N PHE A 81 -0.10 3.85 10.70
CA PHE A 81 0.05 2.99 11.86
C PHE A 81 1.52 2.57 11.95
N GLU A 82 2.31 3.35 12.67
CA GLU A 82 3.78 3.21 12.71
C GLU A 82 4.23 1.92 13.41
N ASP A 83 3.40 1.36 14.27
CA ASP A 83 3.74 0.14 15.01
C ASP A 83 3.53 -1.14 14.20
N ILE A 84 2.93 -1.03 13.01
CA ILE A 84 2.63 -2.18 12.17
C ILE A 84 3.68 -2.29 11.08
N ILE A 85 4.60 -3.22 11.24
CA ILE A 85 5.67 -3.47 10.27
C ILE A 85 5.38 -4.80 9.58
N ALA A 86 5.00 -4.71 8.32
CA ALA A 86 4.63 -5.87 7.52
C ALA A 86 5.13 -5.73 6.09
N TYR A 87 5.14 -6.85 5.38
CA TYR A 87 5.60 -6.91 3.99
C TYR A 87 4.47 -6.87 2.99
N ASP A 88 3.29 -7.33 3.37
CA ASP A 88 2.14 -7.34 2.48
C ASP A 88 0.85 -7.22 3.27
N VAL A 89 -0.21 -6.79 2.56
CA VAL A 89 -1.53 -6.60 3.13
C VAL A 89 -2.60 -7.04 2.14
N ILE A 90 -3.55 -7.84 2.64
CA ILE A 90 -4.71 -8.28 1.87
C ILE A 90 -5.96 -7.81 2.59
N PRO A 91 -6.65 -6.79 2.06
CA PRO A 91 -7.89 -6.31 2.67
C PRO A 91 -9.05 -7.26 2.42
N LEU A 92 -9.79 -7.55 3.48
CA LEU A 92 -11.04 -8.30 3.46
C LEU A 92 -12.20 -7.36 3.78
N THR A 93 -13.38 -7.89 4.10
CA THR A 93 -14.58 -7.04 4.30
C THR A 93 -14.41 -6.03 5.43
N SER A 94 -13.96 -6.45 6.60
CA SER A 94 -13.71 -5.58 7.75
C SER A 94 -12.40 -5.89 8.45
N SER A 95 -11.54 -6.68 7.80
CA SER A 95 -10.26 -7.09 8.36
C SER A 95 -9.15 -7.00 7.33
N LEU A 96 -7.93 -7.01 7.81
CA LEU A 96 -6.71 -7.03 7.01
C LEU A 96 -5.90 -8.25 7.40
N LEU A 97 -5.52 -9.05 6.41
CA LEU A 97 -4.48 -10.06 6.59
C LEU A 97 -3.14 -9.42 6.24
N MET A 98 -2.18 -9.51 7.12
CA MET A 98 -0.86 -8.93 6.92
C MET A 98 0.22 -9.94 7.25
N ILE A 99 1.31 -9.90 6.51
CA ILE A 99 2.44 -10.81 6.70
C ILE A 99 3.65 -10.02 7.13
N GLY A 100 4.18 -10.37 8.29
CA GLY A 100 5.47 -9.87 8.78
C GLY A 100 6.55 -10.92 8.64
N ASP A 101 7.62 -10.79 9.42
CA ASP A 101 8.69 -11.78 9.43
C ASP A 101 8.25 -13.06 10.14
N ARG A 102 7.87 -14.08 9.36
CA ARG A 102 7.42 -15.37 9.82
C ARG A 102 6.17 -15.34 10.70
N ILE A 103 5.31 -14.36 10.48
CA ILE A 103 4.09 -14.20 11.24
C ILE A 103 2.98 -13.67 10.35
N LEU A 104 1.78 -14.24 10.52
CA LEU A 104 0.55 -13.75 9.91
C LEU A 104 -0.22 -12.98 10.96
N TYR A 105 -0.59 -11.76 10.63
CA TYR A 105 -1.44 -10.91 11.47
C TYR A 105 -2.83 -10.82 10.88
N GLN A 106 -3.84 -10.83 11.73
CA GLN A 106 -5.19 -10.46 11.35
C GLN A 106 -5.62 -9.25 12.17
N TYR A 107 -5.90 -8.17 11.47
CA TYR A 107 -6.38 -6.92 12.07
C TYR A 107 -7.82 -6.66 11.67
N GLU A 108 -8.59 -6.08 12.58
CA GLU A 108 -9.86 -5.44 12.25
C GLU A 108 -9.58 -4.00 11.84
N TYR A 109 -10.19 -3.56 10.74
CA TYR A 109 -10.09 -2.17 10.28
C TYR A 109 -11.50 -1.66 10.04
N ILE A 110 -11.99 -0.81 10.95
CA ILE A 110 -13.33 -0.23 10.94
C ILE A 110 -13.22 1.23 11.36
N ASP A 111 -13.91 2.13 10.65
CA ASP A 111 -13.97 3.56 10.97
C ASP A 111 -12.59 4.22 11.10
N ASN A 112 -11.69 3.87 10.18
CA ASN A 112 -10.31 4.37 10.13
C ASN A 112 -9.47 4.02 11.37
N ASP A 113 -9.88 3.03 12.13
CA ASP A 113 -9.15 2.52 13.29
C ASP A 113 -8.77 1.05 13.10
N ILE A 114 -7.70 0.62 13.74
CA ILE A 114 -7.15 -0.71 13.56
C ILE A 114 -6.97 -1.41 14.91
N ARG A 115 -7.30 -2.70 14.95
CA ARG A 115 -7.18 -3.52 16.15
C ARG A 115 -6.71 -4.92 15.79
N LEU A 116 -5.67 -5.39 16.48
CA LEU A 116 -5.18 -6.75 16.29
C LEU A 116 -6.20 -7.77 16.80
N LEU A 117 -6.59 -8.71 15.94
CA LEU A 117 -7.51 -9.79 16.31
C LEU A 117 -6.77 -11.07 16.66
N SER A 118 -5.78 -11.45 15.86
CA SER A 118 -5.05 -12.69 16.05
C SER A 118 -3.71 -12.67 15.33
N THR A 119 -2.84 -13.58 15.74
CA THR A 119 -1.56 -13.82 15.07
C THR A 119 -1.38 -15.32 14.85
N PHE A 120 -0.64 -15.67 13.83
CA PHE A 120 -0.25 -17.05 13.55
C PHE A 120 1.22 -17.07 13.14
N GLU A 121 2.03 -17.81 13.89
CA GLU A 121 3.45 -17.97 13.57
C GLU A 121 3.62 -19.00 12.45
N LEU A 122 4.42 -18.63 11.47
CA LEU A 122 4.69 -19.46 10.29
C LEU A 122 5.92 -20.35 10.44
#